data_68d52aeeedf3699f55ecac639c70b663
#
_entry.id   68d52aeeedf3699f55ecac639c70b663
#
_cell.length_a   1.000
_cell.length_b   1.000
_cell.length_c   1.000
_cell.angle_alpha   90.00
_cell.angle_beta   90.00
_cell.angle_gamma   90.00
#
_symmetry.space_group_name_H-M   'P 1'
#
loop_
_entity.id
_entity.type
_entity.pdbx_description
1 polymer ?
#
loop_
_entity_poly.entity_id
_entity_poly.type
_entity_poly.pdbx_seq_one_letter_code
_entity_poly.pdbx_strand_id
1 'polypeptide(L)'
;LLELKVIADVGLVGFPNVGKSTFLSRVTNAQPKIANYHFTTLSPNLGVVDTENGGFVIADIPGLIEGASEGVGLGHEFLRHIERTRVIIHIVDAASTEGRDPIDDIYKINKELEAYNPEIASRPQVIAANKIDCIFTEDGEESPIDKLKKEFEPKGIQVYAISAVSGQGVRELLFHVKELLDNCKQEPIVFEQEFFPEDMLMSENLPYTVE
;
A
#
# COMPACT_ATOMS: atom_id res chain seq x y z
N LEU A 1 -2.39 25.84 12.34
CA LEU A 1 -1.44 24.71 12.14
C LEU A 1 -1.83 24.02 10.84
N LEU A 2 -1.02 24.12 9.79
CA LEU A 2 -1.23 23.38 8.55
C LEU A 2 -0.68 21.95 8.77
N GLU A 3 -1.54 20.98 9.02
CA GLU A 3 -1.20 19.56 8.98
C GLU A 3 -1.15 19.10 7.52
N LEU A 4 0.05 18.92 7.01
CA LEU A 4 0.27 18.21 5.75
C LEU A 4 -0.02 16.73 5.98
N LYS A 5 -1.24 16.29 5.70
CA LYS A 5 -1.59 14.87 5.64
C LYS A 5 -0.88 14.27 4.42
N VAL A 6 0.25 13.64 4.63
CA VAL A 6 0.98 12.91 3.59
C VAL A 6 0.10 11.72 3.17
N ILE A 7 -0.37 11.78 1.94
CA ILE A 7 -1.23 10.78 1.34
C ILE A 7 -0.33 9.87 0.52
N ALA A 8 -0.41 8.57 0.74
CA ALA A 8 0.24 7.62 -0.14
C ALA A 8 -0.63 7.42 -1.39
N ASP A 9 0.00 7.41 -2.55
CA ASP A 9 -0.64 7.14 -3.83
C ASP A 9 -0.91 5.65 -4.01
N VAL A 10 -0.02 4.82 -3.47
CA VAL A 10 0.01 3.37 -3.63
C VAL A 10 0.03 2.69 -2.27
N GLY A 11 -0.87 1.74 -2.06
CA GLY A 11 -0.87 0.84 -0.92
C GLY A 11 -0.12 -0.45 -1.23
N LEU A 12 0.83 -0.83 -0.37
CA LEU A 12 1.55 -2.08 -0.46
C LEU A 12 0.98 -3.08 0.53
N VAL A 13 0.44 -4.19 0.04
CA VAL A 13 -0.19 -5.23 0.84
C VAL A 13 0.48 -6.59 0.59
N GLY A 14 0.42 -7.47 1.57
CA GLY A 14 1.00 -8.80 1.49
C GLY A 14 1.21 -9.40 2.86
N PHE A 15 1.31 -10.72 2.93
CA PHE A 15 1.60 -11.45 4.15
C PHE A 15 2.96 -11.09 4.77
N PRO A 16 3.22 -11.38 6.04
CA PRO A 16 4.56 -11.29 6.62
C PRO A 16 5.58 -12.09 5.78
N ASN A 17 6.82 -11.62 5.75
CA ASN A 17 7.98 -12.26 5.11
C ASN A 17 7.91 -12.45 3.58
N VAL A 18 6.90 -11.92 2.89
CA VAL A 18 6.85 -11.92 1.41
C VAL A 18 7.82 -10.94 0.76
N GLY A 19 8.45 -10.06 1.56
CA GLY A 19 9.47 -9.13 1.11
C GLY A 19 8.99 -7.68 0.91
N LYS A 20 7.89 -7.23 1.54
CA LYS A 20 7.38 -5.85 1.45
C LYS A 20 8.43 -4.81 1.84
N SER A 21 9.05 -4.95 2.99
CA SER A 21 10.06 -4.00 3.48
C SER A 21 11.31 -3.98 2.59
N THR A 22 11.72 -5.14 2.06
CA THR A 22 12.83 -5.24 1.12
C THR A 22 12.50 -4.53 -0.19
N PHE A 23 11.29 -4.75 -0.70
CA PHE A 23 10.80 -4.06 -1.89
C PHE A 23 10.77 -2.55 -1.67
N LEU A 24 10.16 -2.08 -0.58
CA LEU A 24 10.06 -0.66 -0.25
C LEU A 24 11.45 -0.01 -0.16
N SER A 25 12.40 -0.65 0.52
CA SER A 25 13.79 -0.17 0.63
C SER A 25 14.50 -0.14 -0.72
N ARG A 26 14.13 -1.01 -1.65
CA ARG A 26 14.74 -1.10 -2.98
C ARG A 26 14.27 0.01 -3.91
N VAL A 27 12.99 0.36 -3.82
CA VAL A 27 12.35 1.30 -4.78
C VAL A 27 12.41 2.75 -4.32
N THR A 28 12.80 3.00 -3.08
CA THR A 28 12.89 4.34 -2.49
C THR A 28 14.31 4.90 -2.59
N ASN A 29 14.44 6.15 -3.00
CA ASN A 29 15.74 6.84 -3.09
C ASN A 29 16.32 7.25 -1.74
N ALA A 30 15.50 7.27 -0.69
CA ALA A 30 15.91 7.54 0.68
C ALA A 30 15.45 6.38 1.57
N GLN A 31 16.07 6.21 2.73
CA GLN A 31 15.57 5.23 3.69
C GLN A 31 14.08 5.47 3.95
N PRO A 32 13.24 4.42 3.91
CA PRO A 32 11.83 4.55 4.21
C PRO A 32 11.64 5.29 5.53
N LYS A 33 10.82 6.31 5.52
CA LYS A 33 10.54 7.08 6.74
C LYS A 33 9.40 6.41 7.49
N ILE A 34 9.67 6.08 8.74
CA ILE A 34 8.61 5.69 9.67
C ILE A 34 7.83 6.96 9.99
N ALA A 35 6.59 7.01 9.57
CA ALA A 35 5.72 8.13 9.91
C ALA A 35 5.12 7.86 11.28
N ASN A 36 5.62 8.56 12.30
CA ASN A 36 5.07 8.51 13.65
C ASN A 36 3.82 9.39 13.71
N TYR A 37 2.67 8.79 13.50
CA TYR A 37 1.39 9.43 13.76
C TYR A 37 1.04 9.21 15.23
N HIS A 38 0.81 10.27 16.00
CA HIS A 38 0.53 10.24 17.44
C HIS A 38 -0.72 9.44 17.81
N PHE A 39 -1.52 9.07 16.83
CA PHE A 39 -2.80 8.36 16.99
C PHE A 39 -2.77 6.91 16.49
N THR A 40 -1.63 6.39 16.01
CA THR A 40 -1.54 5.00 15.50
C THR A 40 -0.65 4.15 16.39
N THR A 41 -1.12 2.93 16.69
CA THR A 41 -0.31 1.90 17.36
C THR A 41 0.72 1.27 16.41
N LEU A 42 0.49 1.37 15.09
CA LEU A 42 1.38 0.89 14.03
C LEU A 42 1.74 2.06 13.12
N SER A 43 3.03 2.31 12.98
CA SER A 43 3.55 3.38 12.10
C SER A 43 3.77 2.82 10.70
N PRO A 44 3.12 3.37 9.64
CA PRO A 44 3.36 2.93 8.28
C PRO A 44 4.78 3.29 7.84
N ASN A 45 5.41 2.42 7.06
CA ASN A 45 6.62 2.74 6.36
C ASN A 45 6.25 3.41 5.03
N LEU A 46 6.68 4.65 4.86
CA LEU A 46 6.46 5.41 3.64
C LEU A 46 7.73 5.44 2.80
N GLY A 47 7.56 5.26 1.50
CA GLY A 47 8.64 5.38 0.53
C GLY A 47 8.26 6.31 -0.61
N VAL A 48 9.17 7.21 -0.98
CA VAL A 48 9.03 8.05 -2.18
C VAL A 48 9.76 7.34 -3.31
N VAL A 49 9.04 7.06 -4.37
CA VAL A 49 9.56 6.45 -5.61
C VAL A 49 9.66 7.53 -6.66
N ASP A 50 10.84 7.70 -7.22
CA ASP A 50 11.06 8.57 -8.37
C ASP A 50 11.12 7.72 -9.66
N THR A 51 10.32 8.12 -10.63
CA THR A 51 10.35 7.54 -11.99
C THR A 51 10.64 8.64 -13.01
N GLU A 52 11.01 8.24 -14.22
CA GLU A 52 11.28 9.19 -15.32
C GLU A 52 10.07 10.10 -15.63
N ASN A 53 8.85 9.63 -15.32
CA ASN A 53 7.59 10.32 -15.57
C ASN A 53 6.97 10.97 -14.30
N GLY A 54 7.79 11.23 -13.28
CA GLY A 54 7.35 11.81 -12.00
C GLY A 54 7.37 10.80 -10.87
N GLY A 55 7.27 11.29 -9.62
CA GLY A 55 7.31 10.47 -8.41
C GLY A 55 5.92 10.13 -7.87
N PHE A 56 5.87 9.13 -6.98
CA PHE A 56 4.68 8.80 -6.20
C PHE A 56 5.09 8.22 -4.84
N VAL A 57 4.16 8.18 -3.90
CA VAL A 57 4.40 7.70 -2.54
C VAL A 57 3.78 6.32 -2.36
N ILE A 58 4.57 5.36 -1.87
CA ILE A 58 4.10 4.03 -1.46
C ILE A 58 4.02 3.97 0.06
N ALA A 59 2.93 3.44 0.59
CA ALA A 59 2.78 3.10 2.00
C ALA A 59 2.75 1.58 2.16
N ASP A 60 3.64 1.03 2.98
CA ASP A 60 3.51 -0.33 3.48
C ASP A 60 2.38 -0.36 4.51
N ILE A 61 1.39 -1.23 4.29
CA ILE A 61 0.20 -1.38 5.11
C ILE A 61 0.41 -2.59 6.03
N PRO A 62 0.99 -2.40 7.22
CA PRO A 62 1.16 -3.50 8.17
C PRO A 62 -0.17 -3.87 8.80
N GLY A 63 -0.34 -5.16 9.12
CA GLY A 63 -1.43 -5.62 9.98
C GLY A 63 -2.79 -5.83 9.32
N LEU A 64 -2.91 -5.78 7.98
CA LEU A 64 -4.14 -6.22 7.29
C LEU A 64 -4.46 -7.70 7.54
N ILE A 65 -3.49 -8.51 7.93
CA ILE A 65 -3.59 -9.98 7.97
C ILE A 65 -3.66 -10.54 9.39
N GLU A 66 -3.40 -9.75 10.43
CA GLU A 66 -3.39 -10.20 11.83
C GLU A 66 -4.60 -9.67 12.62
N GLY A 67 -5.83 -10.04 12.19
CA GLY A 67 -7.03 -9.79 12.99
C GLY A 67 -7.62 -8.39 12.88
N ALA A 68 -7.44 -7.70 11.76
CA ALA A 68 -8.09 -6.39 11.51
C ALA A 68 -9.62 -6.51 11.57
N SER A 69 -10.18 -7.67 11.22
CA SER A 69 -11.61 -7.96 11.32
C SER A 69 -12.10 -8.23 12.75
N GLU A 70 -11.19 -8.51 13.70
CA GLU A 70 -11.54 -8.80 15.10
C GLU A 70 -11.49 -7.57 16.02
N GLY A 71 -11.29 -6.38 15.48
CA GLY A 71 -11.38 -5.12 16.24
C GLY A 71 -10.20 -4.81 17.14
N VAL A 72 -9.11 -5.58 17.06
CA VAL A 72 -7.90 -5.36 17.83
C VAL A 72 -6.84 -4.74 16.94
N GLY A 73 -6.85 -3.40 16.77
CA GLY A 73 -5.59 -2.75 16.68
C GLY A 73 -5.18 -1.90 15.49
N LEU A 74 -5.86 -1.80 14.37
CA LEU A 74 -5.58 -0.70 13.45
C LEU A 74 -6.56 0.44 13.74
N GLY A 75 -6.07 1.53 14.34
CA GLY A 75 -6.91 2.68 14.64
C GLY A 75 -7.64 3.18 13.39
N HIS A 76 -8.92 3.50 13.51
CA HIS A 76 -9.77 4.06 12.43
C HIS A 76 -9.09 5.20 11.67
N GLU A 77 -8.17 5.92 12.29
CA GLU A 77 -7.45 7.03 11.68
C GLU A 77 -6.32 6.59 10.74
N PHE A 78 -5.63 5.47 11.02
CA PHE A 78 -4.64 4.89 10.11
C PHE A 78 -5.29 4.44 8.81
N LEU A 79 -6.48 3.90 8.92
CA LEU A 79 -7.27 3.39 7.81
C LEU A 79 -7.77 4.53 6.89
N ARG A 80 -8.02 5.73 7.43
CA ARG A 80 -8.30 6.94 6.62
C ARG A 80 -7.14 7.32 5.69
N HIS A 81 -5.89 6.99 6.04
CA HIS A 81 -4.74 7.28 5.18
C HIS A 81 -4.65 6.30 4.01
N ILE A 82 -5.09 5.04 4.22
CA ILE A 82 -5.21 4.02 3.18
C ILE A 82 -6.37 4.32 2.24
N GLU A 83 -7.46 4.90 2.75
CA GLU A 83 -8.60 5.34 1.95
C GLU A 83 -8.23 6.31 0.82
N ARG A 84 -7.04 6.88 0.84
CA ARG A 84 -6.54 7.79 -0.18
C ARG A 84 -5.59 7.15 -1.18
N THR A 85 -5.17 5.90 -0.99
CA THR A 85 -4.38 5.19 -1.98
C THR A 85 -5.22 4.96 -3.23
N ARG A 86 -4.64 5.14 -4.41
CA ARG A 86 -5.34 5.02 -5.70
C ARG A 86 -5.09 3.68 -6.38
N VAL A 87 -3.98 3.04 -6.06
CA VAL A 87 -3.53 1.75 -6.61
C VAL A 87 -3.05 0.87 -5.48
N ILE A 88 -3.26 -0.45 -5.58
CA ILE A 88 -2.79 -1.44 -4.63
C ILE A 88 -1.77 -2.35 -5.30
N ILE A 89 -0.64 -2.56 -4.66
CA ILE A 89 0.34 -3.57 -5.03
C ILE A 89 0.23 -4.74 -4.03
N HIS A 90 -0.15 -5.92 -4.52
CA HIS A 90 -0.03 -7.16 -3.77
C HIS A 90 1.36 -7.74 -3.93
N ILE A 91 2.14 -7.84 -2.86
CA ILE A 91 3.39 -8.61 -2.88
C ILE A 91 3.13 -10.00 -2.34
N VAL A 92 3.47 -11.01 -3.13
CA VAL A 92 3.36 -12.43 -2.75
C VAL A 92 4.69 -13.14 -2.91
N ASP A 93 4.90 -14.17 -2.11
CA ASP A 93 6.05 -15.07 -2.20
C ASP A 93 5.79 -16.14 -3.26
N ALA A 94 6.24 -15.89 -4.49
CA ALA A 94 6.04 -16.80 -5.61
C ALA A 94 6.82 -18.11 -5.48
N ALA A 95 7.87 -18.13 -4.65
CA ALA A 95 8.64 -19.34 -4.38
C ALA A 95 8.06 -20.19 -3.24
N SER A 96 6.97 -19.72 -2.59
CA SER A 96 6.32 -20.41 -1.46
C SER A 96 7.31 -20.81 -0.36
N THR A 97 8.28 -19.95 -0.06
CA THR A 97 9.38 -20.27 0.89
C THR A 97 8.89 -20.59 2.29
N GLU A 98 7.69 -20.17 2.65
CA GLU A 98 7.02 -20.47 3.91
C GLU A 98 5.89 -21.51 3.78
N GLY A 99 5.80 -22.18 2.63
CA GLY A 99 4.80 -23.24 2.37
C GLY A 99 3.37 -22.73 2.15
N ARG A 100 3.18 -21.42 1.93
CA ARG A 100 1.88 -20.82 1.59
C ARG A 100 1.68 -20.81 0.08
N ASP A 101 0.43 -20.93 -0.35
CA ASP A 101 0.04 -20.73 -1.74
C ASP A 101 -0.15 -19.24 -2.01
N PRO A 102 0.61 -18.64 -2.97
CA PRO A 102 0.50 -17.24 -3.28
C PRO A 102 -0.87 -16.82 -3.84
N ILE A 103 -1.61 -17.73 -4.49
CA ILE A 103 -2.96 -17.48 -4.98
C ILE A 103 -3.93 -17.34 -3.80
N ASP A 104 -3.88 -18.27 -2.86
CA ASP A 104 -4.69 -18.23 -1.64
C ASP A 104 -4.39 -16.98 -0.81
N ASP A 105 -3.13 -16.56 -0.74
CA ASP A 105 -2.72 -15.37 -0.01
C ASP A 105 -3.37 -14.12 -0.59
N ILE A 106 -3.43 -13.97 -1.92
CA ILE A 106 -4.09 -12.83 -2.60
C ILE A 106 -5.60 -12.82 -2.29
N TYR A 107 -6.26 -13.97 -2.37
CA TYR A 107 -7.69 -14.04 -2.06
C TYR A 107 -8.01 -13.69 -0.61
N LYS A 108 -7.18 -14.13 0.34
CA LYS A 108 -7.35 -13.79 1.76
C LYS A 108 -7.21 -12.30 1.97
N ILE A 109 -6.18 -11.68 1.39
CA ILE A 109 -5.97 -10.23 1.48
C ILE A 109 -7.14 -9.47 0.85
N ASN A 110 -7.60 -9.87 -0.33
CA ASN A 110 -8.74 -9.21 -0.98
C ASN A 110 -10.01 -9.30 -0.14
N LYS A 111 -10.27 -10.44 0.50
CA LYS A 111 -11.40 -10.61 1.42
C LYS A 111 -11.29 -9.70 2.63
N GLU A 112 -10.10 -9.51 3.18
CA GLU A 112 -9.87 -8.58 4.29
C GLU A 112 -10.04 -7.13 3.87
N LEU A 113 -9.50 -6.75 2.69
CA LEU A 113 -9.70 -5.42 2.12
C LEU A 113 -11.18 -5.11 1.90
N GLU A 114 -11.93 -6.09 1.35
CA GLU A 114 -13.37 -5.95 1.12
C GLU A 114 -14.16 -5.83 2.43
N ALA A 115 -13.82 -6.65 3.42
CA ALA A 115 -14.44 -6.58 4.74
C ALA A 115 -14.14 -5.26 5.45
N TYR A 116 -12.96 -4.70 5.20
CA TYR A 116 -12.52 -3.45 5.78
C TYR A 116 -13.18 -2.24 5.10
N ASN A 117 -13.00 -2.10 3.78
CA ASN A 117 -13.60 -1.06 2.96
C ASN A 117 -13.73 -1.55 1.51
N PRO A 118 -14.96 -1.84 1.03
CA PRO A 118 -15.21 -2.30 -0.33
C PRO A 118 -14.70 -1.33 -1.41
N GLU A 119 -14.62 -0.03 -1.11
CA GLU A 119 -14.11 0.98 -2.03
C GLU A 119 -12.61 0.78 -2.30
N ILE A 120 -11.83 0.46 -1.26
CA ILE A 120 -10.40 0.16 -1.40
C ILE A 120 -10.20 -1.13 -2.21
N ALA A 121 -11.01 -2.16 -1.93
CA ALA A 121 -10.94 -3.44 -2.65
C ALA A 121 -11.26 -3.30 -4.14
N SER A 122 -12.05 -2.29 -4.53
CA SER A 122 -12.42 -2.01 -5.91
C SER A 122 -11.37 -1.25 -6.74
N ARG A 123 -10.30 -0.77 -6.10
CA ARG A 123 -9.25 0.00 -6.77
C ARG A 123 -8.41 -0.86 -7.70
N PRO A 124 -7.74 -0.25 -8.70
CA PRO A 124 -6.80 -0.95 -9.54
C PRO A 124 -5.74 -1.69 -8.72
N GLN A 125 -5.53 -2.95 -9.03
CA GLN A 125 -4.61 -3.84 -8.34
C GLN A 125 -3.55 -4.37 -9.28
N VAL A 126 -2.33 -4.57 -8.76
CA VAL A 126 -1.20 -5.20 -9.46
C VAL A 126 -0.59 -6.24 -8.54
N ILE A 127 -0.18 -7.38 -9.08
CA ILE A 127 0.48 -8.44 -8.32
C ILE A 127 1.97 -8.42 -8.61
N ALA A 128 2.76 -8.28 -7.55
CA ALA A 128 4.20 -8.43 -7.55
C ALA A 128 4.56 -9.83 -7.01
N ALA A 129 4.78 -10.77 -7.91
CA ALA A 129 5.20 -12.13 -7.60
C ALA A 129 6.72 -12.10 -7.27
N ASN A 130 7.02 -11.96 -5.98
CA ASN A 130 8.37 -11.76 -5.47
C ASN A 130 9.11 -13.08 -5.21
N LYS A 131 10.42 -12.96 -4.99
CA LYS A 131 11.36 -14.06 -4.72
C LYS A 131 11.56 -15.01 -5.90
N ILE A 132 11.48 -14.49 -7.14
CA ILE A 132 11.73 -15.34 -8.33
C ILE A 132 13.14 -15.93 -8.35
N ASP A 133 14.08 -15.33 -7.64
CA ASP A 133 15.43 -15.83 -7.42
C ASP A 133 15.47 -17.11 -6.57
N CYS A 134 14.39 -17.46 -5.89
CA CYS A 134 14.25 -18.67 -5.08
C CYS A 134 13.33 -19.72 -5.73
N ILE A 135 12.82 -19.49 -6.93
CA ILE A 135 11.96 -20.45 -7.62
C ILE A 135 12.81 -21.55 -8.23
N PHE A 136 12.51 -22.78 -7.84
CA PHE A 136 13.03 -23.99 -8.48
C PHE A 136 11.84 -24.72 -9.10
N THR A 137 11.80 -24.82 -10.42
CA THR A 137 10.80 -25.58 -11.17
C THR A 137 11.47 -26.83 -11.73
N GLU A 138 10.87 -27.99 -11.55
CA GLU A 138 11.31 -29.21 -12.23
C GLU A 138 10.87 -29.21 -13.69
N ASP A 139 11.61 -29.92 -14.54
CA ASP A 139 11.30 -30.01 -15.98
C ASP A 139 9.89 -30.56 -16.20
N GLY A 140 9.00 -29.74 -16.77
CA GLY A 140 7.62 -30.10 -17.08
C GLY A 140 6.58 -29.64 -16.07
N GLU A 141 6.97 -29.01 -14.97
CA GLU A 141 6.05 -28.35 -14.06
C GLU A 141 5.70 -26.93 -14.50
N GLU A 142 4.42 -26.55 -14.33
CA GLU A 142 3.97 -25.18 -14.57
C GLU A 142 4.58 -24.25 -13.52
N SER A 143 5.24 -23.18 -13.99
CA SER A 143 5.85 -22.19 -13.11
C SER A 143 4.79 -21.54 -12.19
N PRO A 144 5.13 -21.27 -10.91
CA PRO A 144 4.25 -20.50 -10.02
C PRO A 144 3.81 -19.16 -10.61
N ILE A 145 4.67 -18.53 -11.41
CA ILE A 145 4.36 -17.27 -12.11
C ILE A 145 3.27 -17.49 -13.17
N ASP A 146 3.35 -18.58 -13.93
CA ASP A 146 2.34 -18.87 -14.96
C ASP A 146 0.98 -19.20 -14.35
N LYS A 147 0.97 -19.89 -13.21
CA LYS A 147 -0.27 -20.14 -12.43
C LYS A 147 -0.90 -18.83 -11.98
N LEU A 148 -0.12 -17.89 -11.44
CA LEU A 148 -0.60 -16.58 -11.03
C LEU A 148 -1.15 -15.77 -12.22
N LYS A 149 -0.44 -15.75 -13.35
CA LYS A 149 -0.89 -15.05 -14.56
C LYS A 149 -2.20 -15.63 -15.08
N LYS A 150 -2.29 -16.95 -15.17
CA LYS A 150 -3.48 -17.66 -15.64
C LYS A 150 -4.71 -17.39 -14.78
N GLU A 151 -4.51 -17.19 -13.48
CA GLU A 151 -5.59 -16.92 -12.53
C GLU A 151 -6.04 -15.45 -12.53
N PHE A 152 -5.10 -14.50 -12.60
CA PHE A 152 -5.39 -13.08 -12.34
C PHE A 152 -5.41 -12.20 -13.58
N GLU A 153 -4.65 -12.46 -14.63
CA GLU A 153 -4.67 -11.65 -15.87
C GLU A 153 -6.03 -11.66 -16.56
N PRO A 154 -6.79 -12.79 -16.62
CA PRO A 154 -8.16 -12.77 -17.16
C PRO A 154 -9.13 -11.89 -16.37
N LYS A 155 -8.80 -11.58 -15.09
CA LYS A 155 -9.56 -10.68 -14.22
C LYS A 155 -9.11 -9.21 -14.34
N GLY A 156 -8.18 -8.92 -15.26
CA GLY A 156 -7.64 -7.58 -15.49
C GLY A 156 -6.54 -7.15 -14.51
N ILE A 157 -6.03 -8.09 -13.68
CA ILE A 157 -4.96 -7.82 -12.71
C ILE A 157 -3.65 -8.32 -13.30
N GLN A 158 -2.72 -7.41 -13.58
CA GLN A 158 -1.41 -7.74 -14.16
C GLN A 158 -0.48 -8.37 -13.11
N VAL A 159 0.30 -9.36 -13.53
CA VAL A 159 1.25 -10.08 -12.67
C VAL A 159 2.68 -9.81 -13.13
N TYR A 160 3.49 -9.27 -12.24
CA TYR A 160 4.91 -8.99 -12.47
C TYR A 160 5.78 -9.93 -11.65
N ALA A 161 6.65 -10.67 -12.33
CA ALA A 161 7.66 -11.51 -11.71
C ALA A 161 8.84 -10.63 -11.27
N ILE A 162 9.09 -10.53 -9.96
CA ILE A 162 10.13 -9.67 -9.41
C ILE A 162 11.04 -10.38 -8.43
N SER A 163 12.25 -9.85 -8.28
CA SER A 163 13.10 -10.09 -7.12
C SER A 163 13.41 -8.76 -6.45
N ALA A 164 12.85 -8.53 -5.28
CA ALA A 164 13.13 -7.32 -4.49
C ALA A 164 14.61 -7.24 -4.09
N VAL A 165 15.30 -8.38 -3.95
CA VAL A 165 16.72 -8.45 -3.58
C VAL A 165 17.60 -8.05 -4.76
N SER A 166 17.41 -8.65 -5.95
CA SER A 166 18.23 -8.34 -7.13
C SER A 166 17.78 -7.08 -7.87
N GLY A 167 16.50 -6.71 -7.75
CA GLY A 167 15.87 -5.62 -8.50
C GLY A 167 15.30 -6.04 -9.85
N GLN A 168 15.38 -7.34 -10.21
CA GLN A 168 14.81 -7.85 -11.44
C GLN A 168 13.30 -7.63 -11.49
N GLY A 169 12.76 -7.16 -12.64
CA GLY A 169 11.33 -6.95 -12.87
C GLY A 169 10.71 -5.76 -12.11
N VAL A 170 11.48 -5.12 -11.23
CA VAL A 170 10.95 -4.02 -10.38
C VAL A 170 10.65 -2.77 -11.20
N ARG A 171 11.49 -2.46 -12.19
CA ARG A 171 11.31 -1.25 -13.01
C ARG A 171 10.03 -1.33 -13.84
N GLU A 172 9.76 -2.47 -14.44
CA GLU A 172 8.57 -2.73 -15.25
C GLU A 172 7.29 -2.63 -14.40
N LEU A 173 7.31 -3.19 -13.18
CA LEU A 173 6.22 -3.05 -12.20
C LEU A 173 5.96 -1.58 -11.88
N LEU A 174 6.99 -0.81 -11.53
CA LEU A 174 6.85 0.60 -11.17
C LEU A 174 6.34 1.46 -12.34
N PHE A 175 6.77 1.16 -13.56
CA PHE A 175 6.29 1.84 -14.75
C PHE A 175 4.78 1.63 -14.93
N HIS A 176 4.31 0.39 -14.83
CA HIS A 176 2.89 0.09 -14.94
C HIS A 176 2.06 0.69 -13.79
N VAL A 177 2.57 0.67 -12.57
CA VAL A 177 1.92 1.34 -11.43
C VAL A 177 1.76 2.84 -11.69
N LYS A 178 2.79 3.48 -12.27
CA LYS A 178 2.71 4.89 -12.65
C LYS A 178 1.66 5.15 -13.73
N GLU A 179 1.56 4.29 -14.75
CA GLU A 179 0.51 4.38 -15.77
C GLU A 179 -0.89 4.26 -15.15
N LEU A 180 -1.08 3.32 -14.22
CA LEU A 180 -2.36 3.18 -13.50
C LEU A 180 -2.70 4.44 -12.70
N LEU A 181 -1.72 5.01 -12.00
CA LEU A 181 -1.89 6.25 -11.26
C LEU A 181 -2.26 7.43 -12.15
N ASP A 182 -1.66 7.54 -13.33
CA ASP A 182 -1.93 8.61 -14.28
C ASP A 182 -3.33 8.46 -14.92
N ASN A 183 -3.80 7.23 -15.06
CA ASN A 183 -5.16 6.91 -15.56
C ASN A 183 -6.24 7.06 -14.48
N CYS A 184 -5.88 7.00 -13.19
CA CYS A 184 -6.81 7.27 -12.10
C CYS A 184 -7.18 8.76 -12.10
N LYS A 185 -8.48 9.07 -12.12
CA LYS A 185 -8.97 10.45 -11.96
C LYS A 185 -8.43 10.99 -10.63
N GLN A 186 -7.77 12.14 -10.67
CA GLN A 186 -7.46 12.89 -9.46
C GLN A 186 -8.78 13.40 -8.90
N GLU A 187 -9.29 12.78 -7.85
CA GLU A 187 -10.36 13.39 -7.09
C GLU A 187 -9.81 14.67 -6.45
N PRO A 188 -10.50 15.81 -6.62
CA PRO A 188 -10.08 17.03 -5.97
C PRO A 188 -10.08 16.79 -4.45
N ILE A 189 -8.99 17.15 -3.79
CA ILE A 189 -8.90 17.07 -2.33
C ILE A 189 -9.90 18.10 -1.78
N VAL A 190 -11.08 17.64 -1.38
CA VAL A 190 -12.04 18.48 -0.67
C VAL A 190 -11.57 18.51 0.78
N PHE A 191 -11.04 19.66 1.21
CA PHE A 191 -10.77 19.91 2.60
C PHE A 191 -12.10 20.14 3.30
N GLU A 192 -12.63 19.14 3.98
CA GLU A 192 -13.68 19.39 4.97
C GLU A 192 -13.03 20.11 6.15
N GLN A 193 -13.51 21.32 6.41
CA GLN A 193 -13.09 22.11 7.54
C GLN A 193 -13.65 21.43 8.80
N GLU A 194 -12.84 20.62 9.49
CA GLU A 194 -13.22 20.10 10.81
C GLU A 194 -13.29 21.27 11.78
N PHE A 195 -14.48 21.65 12.15
CA PHE A 195 -14.74 22.68 13.17
C PHE A 195 -14.43 22.07 14.54
N PHE A 196 -13.32 22.45 15.16
CA PHE A 196 -13.05 22.10 16.54
C PHE A 196 -13.81 23.07 17.45
N PRO A 197 -14.70 22.57 18.34
CA PRO A 197 -15.44 23.44 19.26
C PRO A 197 -14.57 24.27 20.22
N GLU A 198 -13.29 23.91 20.37
CA GLU A 198 -12.32 24.62 21.21
C GLU A 198 -11.92 25.98 20.64
N ASP A 199 -12.02 26.19 19.33
CA ASP A 199 -11.74 27.50 18.71
C ASP A 199 -12.81 28.55 19.01
N MET A 200 -14.01 28.15 19.49
CA MET A 200 -15.05 29.06 19.94
C MET A 200 -14.80 29.64 21.33
N LEU A 201 -13.96 28.98 22.15
CA LEU A 201 -13.69 29.46 23.52
C LEU A 201 -12.57 30.50 23.59
N MET A 202 -11.79 30.70 22.52
CA MET A 202 -10.69 31.65 22.49
C MET A 202 -11.09 33.03 21.97
N SER A 203 -12.28 33.23 21.41
CA SER A 203 -12.71 34.52 20.83
C SER A 203 -13.42 35.44 21.80
N GLU A 204 -13.71 35.02 23.03
CA GLU A 204 -14.48 35.86 23.99
C GLU A 204 -13.66 36.51 25.11
N ASN A 205 -12.34 36.33 25.19
CA ASN A 205 -11.53 36.93 26.23
C ASN A 205 -10.25 37.62 25.68
N LEU A 206 -10.40 38.76 25.05
CA LEU A 206 -9.31 39.71 24.92
C LEU A 206 -9.70 41.05 25.55
N PRO A 207 -9.33 41.35 26.82
CA PRO A 207 -9.37 42.66 27.36
C PRO A 207 -8.04 43.35 27.06
N TYR A 208 -7.91 44.01 25.94
CA TYR A 208 -6.90 45.07 25.78
C TYR A 208 -7.58 46.40 25.64
N THR A 209 -7.64 47.08 26.76
CA THR A 209 -7.79 48.53 26.79
C THR A 209 -6.39 49.12 26.63
N VAL A 210 -6.13 49.84 25.57
CA VAL A 210 -4.93 50.68 25.43
C VAL A 210 -5.35 52.09 25.82
N GLU A 211 -4.78 52.61 26.91
CA GLU A 211 -4.70 54.06 27.16
C GLU A 211 -3.54 54.68 26.38
#